data_418e8d6b02cc4eb5e2db8b218046e3a8
#
_entry.id   418e8d6b02cc4eb5e2db8b218046e3a8
#
_cell.length_a   1.000
_cell.length_b   1.000
_cell.length_c   1.000
_cell.angle_alpha   90.00
_cell.angle_beta   90.00
_cell.angle_gamma   90.00
#
_symmetry.space_group_name_H-M   'P 1'
#
loop_
_entity.id
_entity.type
_entity.pdbx_description
1 polymer ?
#
loop_
_entity_poly.entity_id
_entity_poly.type
_entity_poly.pdbx_seq_one_letter_code
_entity_poly.pdbx_strand_id
1 'polypeptide(L)'
;MAIVNEQILELLKNDQEYYAGVGKNYLSNSDIGTLLNNPKEFGVPREDNKAFMEGRYFHQLILEPEKAKDIKYVDASTRTTKIYKEFCEENNLPFCLLQKEVEDIQNLVGIINGNIAFFEELYKKGNQYEIPAVGEIQGMMWKGKADIVTDDSIIDLKTTSDIDKFKWNAKKYNYDSQCYIYQMLFGKPLVFYVIDKTTGVLGIFRPTEEFIKSGEDKVGRAIEVFNKYFGPNPTDDIENYYIDEYLF
;
A
#
# COMPACT_ATOMS: atom_id res chain seq x y z
N MET A 1 5.34 -25.11 -7.17
CA MET A 1 5.83 -23.76 -6.78
C MET A 1 6.87 -23.34 -7.81
N ALA A 2 6.62 -22.27 -8.55
CA ALA A 2 7.65 -21.69 -9.40
C ALA A 2 8.83 -21.29 -8.50
N ILE A 3 10.06 -21.66 -8.87
CA ILE A 3 11.26 -21.23 -8.16
C ILE A 3 11.35 -19.72 -8.32
N VAL A 4 10.94 -19.00 -7.30
CA VAL A 4 11.10 -17.53 -7.28
C VAL A 4 12.61 -17.26 -7.27
N ASN A 5 13.09 -16.59 -8.31
CA ASN A 5 14.50 -16.28 -8.43
C ASN A 5 14.89 -15.27 -7.33
N GLU A 6 15.82 -15.64 -6.44
CA GLU A 6 16.33 -14.77 -5.37
C GLU A 6 16.83 -13.42 -5.89
N GLN A 7 17.34 -13.38 -7.13
CA GLN A 7 17.74 -12.14 -7.80
C GLN A 7 16.57 -11.19 -8.02
N ILE A 8 15.37 -11.70 -8.33
CA ILE A 8 14.16 -10.87 -8.49
C ILE A 8 13.76 -10.28 -7.13
N LEU A 9 13.77 -11.07 -6.07
CA LEU A 9 13.45 -10.57 -4.73
C LEU A 9 14.42 -9.49 -4.28
N GLU A 10 15.71 -9.63 -4.60
CA GLU A 10 16.71 -8.60 -4.27
C GLU A 10 16.45 -7.30 -5.06
N LEU A 11 16.13 -7.37 -6.35
CA LEU A 11 15.76 -6.21 -7.14
C LEU A 11 14.50 -5.51 -6.57
N LEU A 12 13.49 -6.29 -6.15
CA LEU A 12 12.23 -5.74 -5.63
C LEU A 12 12.35 -5.04 -4.26
N LYS A 13 13.49 -5.13 -3.58
CA LYS A 13 13.78 -4.28 -2.41
C LYS A 13 13.95 -2.81 -2.79
N ASN A 14 14.39 -2.54 -4.02
CA ASN A 14 14.49 -1.20 -4.55
C ASN A 14 13.12 -0.70 -4.99
N ASP A 15 12.68 0.47 -4.51
CA ASP A 15 11.35 1.01 -4.80
C ASP A 15 11.16 1.30 -6.30
N GLN A 16 12.19 1.78 -7.01
CA GLN A 16 12.10 2.02 -8.45
C GLN A 16 11.86 0.71 -9.21
N GLU A 17 12.59 -0.36 -8.85
CA GLU A 17 12.40 -1.67 -9.45
C GLU A 17 11.04 -2.27 -9.08
N TYR A 18 10.58 -2.07 -7.83
CA TYR A 18 9.29 -2.55 -7.37
C TYR A 18 8.12 -1.90 -8.10
N TYR A 19 8.13 -0.57 -8.27
CA TYR A 19 7.00 0.18 -8.84
C TYR A 19 7.11 0.42 -10.36
N ALA A 20 8.32 0.58 -10.89
CA ALA A 20 8.55 1.02 -12.27
C ALA A 20 9.43 0.07 -13.11
N GLY A 21 10.21 -0.80 -12.47
CA GLY A 21 11.08 -1.78 -13.12
C GLY A 21 10.44 -3.16 -13.27
N VAL A 22 11.18 -4.19 -12.85
CA VAL A 22 10.76 -5.62 -12.97
C VAL A 22 9.43 -5.91 -12.28
N GLY A 23 9.09 -5.14 -11.25
CA GLY A 23 7.84 -5.29 -10.52
C GLY A 23 6.58 -5.09 -11.37
N LYS A 24 6.67 -4.41 -12.51
CA LYS A 24 5.53 -4.26 -13.45
C LYS A 24 5.07 -5.57 -14.09
N ASN A 25 5.89 -6.61 -14.02
CA ASN A 25 5.53 -7.94 -14.53
C ASN A 25 4.60 -8.73 -13.60
N TYR A 26 4.26 -8.17 -12.45
CA TYR A 26 3.46 -8.81 -11.40
C TYR A 26 2.27 -7.94 -11.04
N LEU A 27 1.11 -8.57 -10.85
CA LEU A 27 -0.04 -7.91 -10.23
C LEU A 27 0.24 -7.65 -8.74
N SER A 28 -0.45 -6.67 -8.17
CA SER A 28 -0.35 -6.30 -6.76
C SER A 28 -1.72 -5.91 -6.19
N ASN A 29 -1.84 -5.80 -4.88
CA ASN A 29 -3.10 -5.38 -4.27
C ASN A 29 -3.58 -4.01 -4.75
N SER A 30 -2.67 -3.11 -5.13
CA SER A 30 -3.05 -1.80 -5.68
C SER A 30 -3.77 -1.87 -7.02
N ASP A 31 -3.60 -2.97 -7.77
CA ASP A 31 -4.23 -3.19 -9.07
C ASP A 31 -5.71 -3.63 -8.93
N ILE A 32 -6.06 -4.24 -7.79
CA ILE A 32 -7.43 -4.72 -7.52
C ILE A 32 -8.45 -3.61 -7.69
N GLY A 33 -8.20 -2.46 -7.04
CA GLY A 33 -9.13 -1.32 -7.11
C GLY A 33 -9.27 -0.77 -8.53
N THR A 34 -8.18 -0.70 -9.28
CA THR A 34 -8.17 -0.22 -10.65
C THR A 34 -8.91 -1.18 -11.57
N LEU A 35 -8.56 -2.47 -11.54
CA LEU A 35 -9.19 -3.48 -12.38
C LEU A 35 -10.70 -3.59 -12.14
N LEU A 36 -11.15 -3.49 -10.87
CA LEU A 36 -12.57 -3.66 -10.54
C LEU A 36 -13.42 -2.39 -10.72
N ASN A 37 -12.83 -1.19 -10.58
CA ASN A 37 -13.60 0.05 -10.62
C ASN A 37 -13.44 0.84 -11.93
N ASN A 38 -12.23 0.87 -12.48
CA ASN A 38 -11.92 1.56 -13.74
C ASN A 38 -10.73 0.91 -14.45
N PRO A 39 -10.92 -0.21 -15.13
CA PRO A 39 -9.83 -0.94 -15.79
C PRO A 39 -9.11 -0.11 -16.87
N LYS A 40 -9.71 0.95 -17.42
CA LYS A 40 -9.02 1.86 -18.35
C LYS A 40 -7.80 2.56 -17.75
N GLU A 41 -7.73 2.65 -16.42
CA GLU A 41 -6.57 3.22 -15.70
C GLU A 41 -5.50 2.17 -15.34
N PHE A 42 -5.69 0.90 -15.72
CA PHE A 42 -4.68 -0.12 -15.42
C PHE A 42 -3.36 0.15 -16.16
N GLY A 43 -2.26 0.11 -15.42
CA GLY A 43 -0.93 0.42 -15.96
C GLY A 43 -0.61 1.91 -16.12
N VAL A 44 -1.59 2.81 -15.88
CA VAL A 44 -1.36 4.25 -15.91
C VAL A 44 -0.63 4.67 -14.62
N PRO A 45 0.51 5.40 -14.73
CA PRO A 45 1.22 5.89 -13.55
C PRO A 45 0.32 6.82 -12.73
N ARG A 46 0.32 6.62 -11.41
CA ARG A 46 -0.40 7.51 -10.49
C ARG A 46 0.49 8.68 -10.10
N GLU A 47 -0.07 9.87 -10.10
CA GLU A 47 0.62 11.05 -9.59
C GLU A 47 0.70 11.04 -8.05
N ASP A 48 1.79 11.59 -7.54
CA ASP A 48 1.93 11.83 -6.11
C ASP A 48 0.84 12.80 -5.63
N ASN A 49 0.24 12.48 -4.50
CA ASN A 49 -0.73 13.34 -3.82
C ASN A 49 -0.47 13.35 -2.32
N LYS A 50 -1.17 14.24 -1.62
CA LYS A 50 -1.00 14.42 -0.18
C LYS A 50 -1.11 13.09 0.60
N ALA A 51 -2.17 12.33 0.39
CA ALA A 51 -2.42 11.11 1.16
C ALA A 51 -1.33 10.06 0.90
N PHE A 52 -0.88 9.94 -0.34
CA PHE A 52 0.17 9.02 -0.73
C PHE A 52 1.53 9.40 -0.11
N MET A 53 1.89 10.68 -0.18
CA MET A 53 3.14 11.18 0.40
C MET A 53 3.14 11.11 1.92
N GLU A 54 2.02 11.44 2.58
CA GLU A 54 1.87 11.27 4.03
C GLU A 54 2.05 9.81 4.45
N GLY A 55 1.39 8.88 3.73
CA GLY A 55 1.52 7.44 4.00
C GLY A 55 2.95 6.95 3.81
N ARG A 56 3.60 7.32 2.71
CA ARG A 56 5.01 6.97 2.43
C ARG A 56 5.94 7.47 3.55
N TYR A 57 5.80 8.72 3.94
CA TYR A 57 6.65 9.30 4.99
C TYR A 57 6.40 8.66 6.35
N PHE A 58 5.14 8.37 6.68
CA PHE A 58 4.77 7.65 7.90
C PHE A 58 5.45 6.27 7.96
N HIS A 59 5.40 5.48 6.89
CA HIS A 59 6.07 4.19 6.79
C HIS A 59 7.59 4.33 6.90
N GLN A 60 8.19 5.28 6.17
CA GLN A 60 9.63 5.49 6.23
C GLN A 60 10.13 5.83 7.64
N LEU A 61 9.40 6.65 8.40
CA LEU A 61 9.80 7.00 9.77
C LEU A 61 9.88 5.78 10.70
N ILE A 62 9.06 4.77 10.48
CA ILE A 62 9.00 3.58 11.33
C ILE A 62 9.89 2.46 10.78
N LEU A 63 9.85 2.22 9.48
CA LEU A 63 10.44 1.04 8.83
C LEU A 63 11.82 1.30 8.24
N GLU A 64 12.05 2.51 7.72
CA GLU A 64 13.27 2.89 7.00
C GLU A 64 13.72 4.31 7.40
N PRO A 65 14.08 4.56 8.68
CA PRO A 65 14.32 5.91 9.20
C PRO A 65 15.45 6.65 8.46
N GLU A 66 16.38 5.95 7.82
CA GLU A 66 17.43 6.59 7.02
C GLU A 66 16.84 7.23 5.74
N LYS A 67 15.88 6.58 5.09
CA LYS A 67 15.17 7.18 3.93
C LYS A 67 14.30 8.38 4.33
N ALA A 68 13.75 8.37 5.54
CA ALA A 68 12.94 9.48 6.04
C ALA A 68 13.72 10.79 6.20
N LYS A 69 15.06 10.72 6.34
CA LYS A 69 15.92 11.91 6.45
C LYS A 69 16.00 12.73 5.16
N ASP A 70 15.75 12.09 4.03
CA ASP A 70 15.86 12.71 2.70
C ASP A 70 14.54 13.35 2.23
N ILE A 71 13.48 13.31 3.07
CA ILE A 71 12.20 13.91 2.70
C ILE A 71 12.34 15.40 2.44
N LYS A 72 11.86 15.83 1.28
CA LYS A 72 11.81 17.25 0.93
C LYS A 72 10.43 17.80 1.30
N TYR A 73 10.43 18.88 2.05
CA TYR A 73 9.22 19.61 2.44
C TYR A 73 9.48 21.10 2.48
N VAL A 74 8.45 21.89 2.51
CA VAL A 74 8.55 23.35 2.46
C VAL A 74 7.71 24.00 3.58
N ASP A 75 8.28 25.04 4.19
CA ASP A 75 7.55 25.90 5.12
C ASP A 75 6.69 26.90 4.34
N ALA A 76 5.48 26.46 4.03
CA ALA A 76 4.47 27.27 3.35
C ALA A 76 3.10 26.97 3.95
N SER A 77 2.23 28.01 4.00
CA SER A 77 0.89 27.86 4.55
C SER A 77 -0.04 27.00 3.68
N THR A 78 0.15 27.05 2.37
CA THR A 78 -0.63 26.27 1.39
C THR A 78 0.19 26.00 0.13
N ARG A 79 -0.26 25.02 -0.66
CA ARG A 79 0.36 24.66 -1.96
C ARG A 79 0.12 25.67 -3.07
N THR A 80 -0.74 26.67 -2.85
CA THR A 80 -1.01 27.75 -3.82
C THR A 80 -0.05 28.91 -3.70
N THR A 81 0.75 28.98 -2.63
CA THR A 81 1.69 30.06 -2.36
C THR A 81 2.86 30.07 -3.37
N LYS A 82 3.43 31.26 -3.58
CA LYS A 82 4.60 31.43 -4.42
C LYS A 82 5.79 30.60 -3.88
N ILE A 83 6.00 30.62 -2.56
CA ILE A 83 7.07 29.86 -1.89
C ILE A 83 6.97 28.36 -2.22
N TYR A 84 5.78 27.78 -2.15
CA TYR A 84 5.58 26.36 -2.47
C TYR A 84 5.94 26.04 -3.93
N LYS A 85 5.44 26.87 -4.86
CA LYS A 85 5.67 26.66 -6.29
C LYS A 85 7.14 26.77 -6.67
N GLU A 86 7.80 27.82 -6.18
CA GLU A 86 9.25 28.04 -6.40
C GLU A 86 10.07 26.87 -5.83
N PHE A 87 9.74 26.41 -4.61
CA PHE A 87 10.42 25.26 -4.01
C PHE A 87 10.26 23.97 -4.85
N CYS A 88 9.06 23.70 -5.34
CA CYS A 88 8.82 22.53 -6.19
C CYS A 88 9.58 22.63 -7.52
N GLU A 89 9.59 23.81 -8.15
CA GLU A 89 10.33 24.07 -9.40
C GLU A 89 11.84 23.89 -9.20
N GLU A 90 12.42 24.52 -8.18
CA GLU A 90 13.86 24.44 -7.87
C GLU A 90 14.33 23.01 -7.56
N ASN A 91 13.46 22.20 -6.95
CA ASN A 91 13.76 20.82 -6.60
C ASN A 91 13.27 19.78 -7.62
N ASN A 92 12.66 20.23 -8.72
CA ASN A 92 12.07 19.37 -9.75
C ASN A 92 11.10 18.34 -9.18
N LEU A 93 10.22 18.78 -8.28
CA LEU A 93 9.23 17.95 -7.61
C LEU A 93 7.82 18.25 -8.15
N PRO A 94 7.04 17.23 -8.55
CA PRO A 94 5.64 17.40 -8.92
C PRO A 94 4.77 17.75 -7.70
N PHE A 95 5.20 17.29 -6.53
CA PHE A 95 4.50 17.46 -5.25
C PHE A 95 5.46 17.32 -4.08
N CYS A 96 5.24 18.07 -2.98
CA CYS A 96 5.94 17.87 -1.71
C CYS A 96 5.00 18.11 -0.51
N LEU A 97 5.42 17.62 0.67
CA LEU A 97 4.73 17.88 1.92
C LEU A 97 5.00 19.31 2.40
N LEU A 98 4.04 19.86 3.16
CA LEU A 98 4.26 21.07 3.94
C LEU A 98 4.94 20.71 5.26
N GLN A 99 5.73 21.63 5.83
CA GLN A 99 6.38 21.43 7.13
C GLN A 99 5.39 20.98 8.21
N LYS A 100 4.23 21.62 8.29
CA LYS A 100 3.18 21.23 9.25
C LYS A 100 2.72 19.78 9.07
N GLU A 101 2.61 19.28 7.84
CA GLU A 101 2.21 17.90 7.56
C GLU A 101 3.30 16.91 8.02
N VAL A 102 4.55 17.27 7.81
CA VAL A 102 5.71 16.49 8.30
C VAL A 102 5.69 16.42 9.84
N GLU A 103 5.51 17.55 10.52
CA GLU A 103 5.41 17.61 11.98
C GLU A 103 4.22 16.80 12.50
N ASP A 104 3.06 16.89 11.87
CA ASP A 104 1.87 16.12 12.25
C ASP A 104 2.14 14.59 12.13
N ILE A 105 2.82 14.13 11.07
CA ILE A 105 3.17 12.72 10.91
C ILE A 105 4.22 12.28 11.94
N GLN A 106 5.23 13.09 12.21
CA GLN A 106 6.23 12.80 13.24
C GLN A 106 5.59 12.67 14.64
N ASN A 107 4.59 13.50 14.94
CA ASN A 107 3.82 13.40 16.18
C ASN A 107 3.05 12.07 16.25
N LEU A 108 2.45 11.59 15.15
CA LEU A 108 1.79 10.28 15.11
C LEU A 108 2.76 9.14 15.40
N VAL A 109 3.95 9.18 14.81
CA VAL A 109 4.99 8.19 15.10
C VAL A 109 5.45 8.28 16.54
N GLY A 110 5.55 9.48 17.12
CA GLY A 110 5.81 9.68 18.54
C GLY A 110 4.76 9.01 19.44
N ILE A 111 3.48 9.08 19.09
CA ILE A 111 2.39 8.40 19.83
C ILE A 111 2.55 6.88 19.74
N ILE A 112 2.84 6.33 18.56
CA ILE A 112 3.09 4.89 18.37
C ILE A 112 4.27 4.44 19.25
N ASN A 113 5.38 5.14 19.19
CA ASN A 113 6.60 4.81 19.94
C ASN A 113 6.42 4.99 21.45
N GLY A 114 5.52 5.86 21.89
CA GLY A 114 5.15 6.03 23.30
C GLY A 114 4.23 4.93 23.84
N ASN A 115 3.64 4.12 23.00
CA ASN A 115 2.81 2.98 23.41
C ASN A 115 3.65 1.71 23.50
N ILE A 116 3.86 1.19 24.70
CA ILE A 116 4.76 0.05 24.95
C ILE A 116 4.36 -1.18 24.11
N ALA A 117 3.07 -1.52 24.04
CA ALA A 117 2.60 -2.70 23.29
C ALA A 117 2.86 -2.58 21.78
N PHE A 118 2.70 -1.38 21.20
CA PHE A 118 3.04 -1.14 19.81
C PHE A 118 4.55 -1.16 19.60
N PHE A 119 5.29 -0.47 20.44
CA PHE A 119 6.74 -0.36 20.34
C PHE A 119 7.42 -1.72 20.42
N GLU A 120 7.09 -2.54 21.42
CA GLU A 120 7.67 -3.86 21.61
C GLU A 120 7.39 -4.79 20.43
N GLU A 121 6.18 -4.72 19.84
CA GLU A 121 5.82 -5.57 18.72
C GLU A 121 6.44 -5.08 17.40
N LEU A 122 6.41 -3.77 17.13
CA LEU A 122 6.95 -3.21 15.89
C LEU A 122 8.47 -3.32 15.79
N TYR A 123 9.17 -3.21 16.93
CA TYR A 123 10.64 -3.24 16.98
C TYR A 123 11.22 -4.50 17.62
N LYS A 124 10.42 -5.58 17.70
CA LYS A 124 10.86 -6.87 18.22
C LYS A 124 12.08 -7.38 17.47
N LYS A 125 13.06 -7.88 18.23
CA LYS A 125 14.27 -8.48 17.63
C LYS A 125 13.89 -9.67 16.76
N GLY A 126 14.35 -9.67 15.52
CA GLY A 126 14.04 -10.70 14.52
C GLY A 126 13.03 -10.26 13.48
N ASN A 127 12.29 -9.16 13.71
CA ASN A 127 11.45 -8.57 12.69
C ASN A 127 12.26 -8.19 11.45
N GLN A 128 11.64 -8.39 10.29
CA GLN A 128 12.19 -7.99 8.99
C GLN A 128 11.26 -6.93 8.40
N TYR A 129 11.83 -5.89 7.80
CA TYR A 129 11.10 -4.70 7.33
C TYR A 129 11.15 -4.58 5.81
N GLU A 130 10.07 -4.09 5.22
CA GLU A 130 9.96 -3.82 3.78
C GLU A 130 10.35 -5.04 2.91
N ILE A 131 9.82 -6.21 3.28
CA ILE A 131 10.17 -7.48 2.64
C ILE A 131 9.30 -7.73 1.41
N PRO A 132 9.89 -7.81 0.20
CA PRO A 132 9.16 -8.19 -0.99
C PRO A 132 8.94 -9.70 -1.06
N ALA A 133 7.81 -10.08 -1.62
CA ALA A 133 7.51 -11.45 -2.02
C ALA A 133 6.84 -11.48 -3.40
N VAL A 134 7.03 -12.59 -4.10
CA VAL A 134 6.42 -12.88 -5.39
C VAL A 134 5.93 -14.32 -5.37
N GLY A 135 4.77 -14.56 -5.93
CA GLY A 135 4.22 -15.92 -6.03
C GLY A 135 3.04 -16.00 -6.97
N GLU A 136 2.70 -17.22 -7.33
CA GLU A 136 1.52 -17.52 -8.13
C GLU A 136 0.29 -17.63 -7.23
N ILE A 137 -0.76 -16.87 -7.55
CA ILE A 137 -2.06 -16.92 -6.87
C ILE A 137 -3.13 -17.00 -7.96
N GLN A 138 -3.94 -18.06 -7.94
CA GLN A 138 -5.03 -18.31 -8.90
C GLN A 138 -4.54 -18.22 -10.38
N GLY A 139 -3.35 -18.78 -10.67
CA GLY A 139 -2.79 -18.85 -12.02
C GLY A 139 -2.13 -17.56 -12.51
N MET A 140 -2.06 -16.51 -11.70
CA MET A 140 -1.39 -15.25 -12.03
C MET A 140 -0.24 -14.97 -11.07
N MET A 141 0.78 -14.27 -11.57
CA MET A 141 1.93 -13.88 -10.76
C MET A 141 1.65 -12.56 -10.02
N TRP A 142 1.79 -12.60 -8.71
CA TRP A 142 1.55 -11.48 -7.80
C TRP A 142 2.82 -11.08 -7.07
N LYS A 143 2.90 -9.81 -6.69
CA LYS A 143 3.90 -9.26 -5.76
C LYS A 143 3.23 -8.61 -4.56
N GLY A 144 3.94 -8.61 -3.45
CA GLY A 144 3.64 -7.83 -2.26
C GLY A 144 4.93 -7.37 -1.61
N LYS A 145 4.88 -6.28 -0.84
CA LYS A 145 5.98 -5.84 0.03
C LYS A 145 5.38 -5.67 1.41
N ALA A 146 5.76 -6.53 2.35
CA ALA A 146 5.26 -6.51 3.71
C ALA A 146 6.00 -5.46 4.52
N ASP A 147 5.25 -4.61 5.24
CA ASP A 147 5.83 -3.59 6.11
C ASP A 147 6.74 -4.23 7.16
N ILE A 148 6.20 -5.20 7.93
CA ILE A 148 6.96 -5.95 8.94
C ILE A 148 6.58 -7.43 8.86
N VAL A 149 7.57 -8.29 8.71
CA VAL A 149 7.41 -9.75 8.84
C VAL A 149 7.94 -10.18 10.19
N THR A 150 7.05 -10.71 11.02
CA THR A 150 7.37 -11.26 12.34
C THR A 150 7.54 -12.78 12.27
N ASP A 151 7.76 -13.44 13.43
CA ASP A 151 7.87 -14.90 13.48
C ASP A 151 6.56 -15.60 13.07
N ASP A 152 5.39 -15.00 13.37
CA ASP A 152 4.08 -15.63 13.27
C ASP A 152 3.07 -14.83 12.42
N SER A 153 3.35 -13.60 12.07
CA SER A 153 2.42 -12.71 11.37
C SER A 153 3.11 -11.72 10.43
N ILE A 154 2.32 -11.00 9.67
CA ILE A 154 2.69 -9.79 8.96
C ILE A 154 1.98 -8.63 9.63
N ILE A 155 2.70 -7.59 9.99
CA ILE A 155 2.12 -6.34 10.45
C ILE A 155 2.10 -5.37 9.27
N ASP A 156 0.95 -4.77 9.03
CA ASP A 156 0.75 -3.73 8.05
C ASP A 156 0.30 -2.44 8.76
N LEU A 157 1.06 -1.38 8.56
CA LEU A 157 0.83 -0.09 9.21
C LEU A 157 -0.18 0.75 8.43
N LYS A 158 -1.16 1.29 9.11
CA LYS A 158 -2.17 2.15 8.48
C LYS A 158 -2.42 3.42 9.30
N THR A 159 -2.63 4.51 8.57
CA THR A 159 -3.24 5.71 9.14
C THR A 159 -4.70 5.79 8.72
N THR A 160 -5.56 6.31 9.59
CA THR A 160 -6.97 6.58 9.27
C THR A 160 -7.38 7.95 9.77
N SER A 161 -8.42 8.52 9.19
CA SER A 161 -9.04 9.76 9.70
C SER A 161 -10.15 9.50 10.73
N ASP A 162 -10.57 8.25 10.87
CA ASP A 162 -11.65 7.83 11.78
C ASP A 162 -11.48 6.33 12.05
N ILE A 163 -10.97 6.02 13.25
CA ILE A 163 -10.66 4.62 13.62
C ILE A 163 -11.92 3.79 13.85
N ASP A 164 -13.00 4.42 14.28
CA ASP A 164 -14.28 3.71 14.51
C ASP A 164 -14.88 3.21 13.20
N LYS A 165 -14.61 3.91 12.10
CA LYS A 165 -15.04 3.53 10.76
C LYS A 165 -14.05 2.61 10.03
N PHE A 166 -12.86 2.38 10.57
CA PHE A 166 -11.81 1.60 9.90
C PHE A 166 -12.33 0.23 9.44
N LYS A 167 -12.98 -0.53 10.33
CA LYS A 167 -13.53 -1.86 10.02
C LYS A 167 -14.57 -1.86 8.88
N TRP A 168 -15.34 -0.77 8.74
CA TRP A 168 -16.36 -0.64 7.69
C TRP A 168 -15.74 -0.24 6.35
N ASN A 169 -14.67 0.55 6.39
CA ASN A 169 -13.99 1.04 5.21
C ASN A 169 -12.95 0.04 4.66
N ALA A 170 -12.54 -0.94 5.46
CA ALA A 170 -11.47 -1.87 5.11
C ALA A 170 -11.71 -2.60 3.77
N LYS A 171 -12.93 -3.09 3.53
CA LYS A 171 -13.29 -3.72 2.24
C LYS A 171 -13.29 -2.72 1.08
N LYS A 172 -13.68 -1.45 1.31
CA LYS A 172 -13.66 -0.40 0.30
C LYS A 172 -12.23 -0.07 -0.16
N TYR A 173 -11.27 -0.16 0.75
CA TYR A 173 -9.84 0.07 0.47
C TYR A 173 -9.09 -1.20 0.04
N ASN A 174 -9.80 -2.30 -0.23
CA ASN A 174 -9.21 -3.57 -0.66
C ASN A 174 -8.24 -4.16 0.36
N TYR A 175 -8.48 -3.96 1.66
CA TYR A 175 -7.67 -4.58 2.71
C TYR A 175 -7.97 -6.08 2.85
N ASP A 176 -9.17 -6.51 2.45
CA ASP A 176 -9.55 -7.92 2.37
C ASP A 176 -8.70 -8.67 1.32
N SER A 177 -8.56 -8.13 0.11
CA SER A 177 -7.68 -8.71 -0.91
C SER A 177 -6.20 -8.62 -0.53
N GLN A 178 -5.78 -7.54 0.17
CA GLN A 178 -4.43 -7.45 0.71
C GLN A 178 -4.14 -8.59 1.69
N CYS A 179 -5.07 -8.88 2.62
CA CYS A 179 -4.92 -9.99 3.56
C CYS A 179 -4.76 -11.32 2.84
N TYR A 180 -5.60 -11.60 1.84
CA TYR A 180 -5.53 -12.83 1.08
C TYR A 180 -4.21 -12.96 0.30
N ILE A 181 -3.84 -11.93 -0.49
CA ILE A 181 -2.61 -11.94 -1.28
C ILE A 181 -1.38 -12.12 -0.39
N TYR A 182 -1.29 -11.37 0.71
CA TYR A 182 -0.12 -11.43 1.60
C TYR A 182 -0.05 -12.76 2.35
N GLN A 183 -1.17 -13.30 2.78
CA GLN A 183 -1.21 -14.64 3.38
C GLN A 183 -0.72 -15.71 2.40
N MET A 184 -1.10 -15.61 1.13
CA MET A 184 -0.63 -16.54 0.09
C MET A 184 0.86 -16.38 -0.21
N LEU A 185 1.37 -15.15 -0.26
CA LEU A 185 2.76 -14.87 -0.58
C LEU A 185 3.73 -15.21 0.56
N PHE A 186 3.35 -14.94 1.80
CA PHE A 186 4.25 -15.06 2.97
C PHE A 186 3.94 -16.28 3.85
N GLY A 187 2.80 -16.95 3.66
CA GLY A 187 2.37 -18.08 4.50
C GLY A 187 2.03 -17.69 5.94
N LYS A 188 1.74 -16.42 6.20
CA LYS A 188 1.46 -15.85 7.52
C LYS A 188 0.23 -14.96 7.50
N PRO A 189 -0.57 -14.90 8.59
CA PRO A 189 -1.70 -13.98 8.67
C PRO A 189 -1.23 -12.53 8.71
N LEU A 190 -2.00 -11.63 8.08
CA LEU A 190 -1.76 -10.19 8.13
C LEU A 190 -2.60 -9.55 9.24
N VAL A 191 -2.01 -8.62 9.98
CA VAL A 191 -2.64 -7.85 11.06
C VAL A 191 -2.41 -6.37 10.80
N PHE A 192 -3.46 -5.55 10.89
CA PHE A 192 -3.34 -4.10 10.74
C PHE A 192 -3.06 -3.43 12.08
N TYR A 193 -2.00 -2.64 12.12
CA TYR A 193 -1.68 -1.70 13.20
C TYR A 193 -2.01 -0.30 12.73
N VAL A 194 -3.00 0.31 13.36
CA VAL A 194 -3.67 1.52 12.85
C VAL A 194 -3.54 2.67 13.83
N ILE A 195 -3.27 3.87 13.32
CA ILE A 195 -3.37 5.11 14.09
C ILE A 195 -4.37 6.07 13.46
N ASP A 196 -5.24 6.63 14.30
CA ASP A 196 -6.13 7.73 13.91
C ASP A 196 -5.35 9.04 13.86
N LYS A 197 -5.34 9.67 12.69
CA LYS A 197 -4.60 10.94 12.46
C LYS A 197 -5.16 12.12 13.23
N THR A 198 -6.42 12.05 13.65
CA THR A 198 -7.12 13.14 14.32
C THR A 198 -7.01 13.03 15.84
N THR A 199 -7.19 11.82 16.37
CA THR A 199 -7.31 11.58 17.81
C THR A 199 -6.06 10.95 18.42
N GLY A 200 -5.16 10.40 17.59
CA GLY A 200 -4.01 9.62 18.04
C GLY A 200 -4.37 8.25 18.63
N VAL A 201 -5.63 7.83 18.55
CA VAL A 201 -6.07 6.52 19.04
C VAL A 201 -5.42 5.41 18.21
N LEU A 202 -4.88 4.41 18.89
CA LEU A 202 -4.25 3.23 18.30
C LEU A 202 -5.21 2.05 18.28
N GLY A 203 -5.15 1.24 17.23
CA GLY A 203 -5.96 0.04 17.08
C GLY A 203 -5.22 -1.10 16.41
N ILE A 204 -5.54 -2.33 16.82
CA ILE A 204 -5.06 -3.55 16.17
C ILE A 204 -6.27 -4.26 15.59
N PHE A 205 -6.28 -4.46 14.26
CA PHE A 205 -7.37 -5.11 13.56
C PHE A 205 -6.90 -6.43 12.95
N ARG A 206 -7.56 -7.51 13.35
CA ARG A 206 -7.27 -8.86 12.86
C ARG A 206 -8.37 -9.30 11.90
N PRO A 207 -8.02 -9.69 10.66
CA PRO A 207 -9.00 -10.17 9.70
C PRO A 207 -9.61 -11.50 10.16
N THR A 208 -10.91 -11.66 9.92
CA THR A 208 -11.60 -12.94 10.07
C THR A 208 -11.44 -13.77 8.78
N GLU A 209 -11.72 -15.08 8.86
CA GLU A 209 -11.72 -15.96 7.68
C GLU A 209 -12.68 -15.46 6.60
N GLU A 210 -13.86 -14.97 6.99
CA GLU A 210 -14.84 -14.39 6.07
C GLU A 210 -14.31 -13.13 5.37
N PHE A 211 -13.57 -12.30 6.09
CA PHE A 211 -12.92 -11.10 5.50
C PHE A 211 -11.87 -11.51 4.47
N ILE A 212 -11.04 -12.50 4.78
CA ILE A 212 -10.03 -13.04 3.86
C ILE A 212 -10.69 -13.69 2.64
N LYS A 213 -11.78 -14.46 2.86
CA LYS A 213 -12.55 -15.07 1.77
C LYS A 213 -13.14 -14.02 0.81
N SER A 214 -13.64 -12.89 1.33
CA SER A 214 -14.09 -11.81 0.45
C SER A 214 -12.94 -11.22 -0.38
N GLY A 215 -11.72 -11.23 0.14
CA GLY A 215 -10.51 -10.84 -0.57
C GLY A 215 -10.13 -11.82 -1.68
N GLU A 216 -10.22 -13.12 -1.41
CA GLU A 216 -10.04 -14.18 -2.41
C GLU A 216 -10.98 -13.99 -3.60
N ASP A 217 -12.26 -13.74 -3.34
CA ASP A 217 -13.27 -13.52 -4.38
C ASP A 217 -12.99 -12.24 -5.18
N LYS A 218 -12.49 -11.19 -4.54
CA LYS A 218 -12.04 -9.97 -5.25
C LYS A 218 -10.85 -10.24 -6.17
N VAL A 219 -9.88 -11.00 -5.71
CA VAL A 219 -8.70 -11.39 -6.50
C VAL A 219 -9.14 -12.16 -7.74
N GLY A 220 -10.05 -13.14 -7.59
CA GLY A 220 -10.62 -13.89 -8.73
C GLY A 220 -11.24 -12.97 -9.78
N ARG A 221 -12.13 -12.07 -9.36
CA ARG A 221 -12.76 -11.10 -10.27
C ARG A 221 -11.77 -10.17 -10.95
N ALA A 222 -10.74 -9.70 -10.23
CA ALA A 222 -9.71 -8.85 -10.81
C ALA A 222 -8.89 -9.60 -11.88
N ILE A 223 -8.60 -10.89 -11.66
CA ILE A 223 -7.95 -11.76 -12.65
C ILE A 223 -8.83 -11.95 -13.90
N GLU A 224 -10.15 -12.12 -13.73
CA GLU A 224 -11.08 -12.21 -14.86
C GLU A 224 -11.05 -10.94 -15.71
N VAL A 225 -11.10 -9.76 -15.07
CA VAL A 225 -11.00 -8.46 -15.76
C VAL A 225 -9.64 -8.31 -16.44
N PHE A 226 -8.55 -8.66 -15.74
CA PHE A 226 -7.21 -8.61 -16.32
C PHE A 226 -7.11 -9.50 -17.56
N ASN A 227 -7.54 -10.75 -17.48
CA ASN A 227 -7.49 -11.67 -18.61
C ASN A 227 -8.36 -11.22 -19.78
N LYS A 228 -9.52 -10.60 -19.49
CA LYS A 228 -10.43 -10.09 -20.52
C LYS A 228 -9.79 -9.02 -21.38
N TYR A 229 -9.02 -8.08 -20.79
CA TYR A 229 -8.51 -6.90 -21.48
C TYR A 229 -6.99 -6.84 -21.64
N PHE A 230 -6.21 -7.44 -20.74
CA PHE A 230 -4.75 -7.23 -20.65
C PHE A 230 -3.94 -8.53 -20.67
N GLY A 231 -4.59 -9.66 -20.58
CA GLY A 231 -3.94 -10.97 -20.57
C GLY A 231 -3.26 -11.30 -21.92
N PRO A 232 -2.54 -12.41 -21.99
CA PRO A 232 -1.82 -12.81 -23.21
C PRO A 232 -2.74 -13.11 -24.39
N ASN A 233 -4.02 -13.42 -24.13
CA ASN A 233 -5.05 -13.68 -25.16
C ASN A 233 -6.32 -12.93 -24.74
N PRO A 234 -6.37 -11.60 -24.86
CA PRO A 234 -7.52 -10.82 -24.44
C PRO A 234 -8.74 -11.16 -25.30
N THR A 235 -9.90 -11.24 -24.68
CA THR A 235 -11.17 -11.56 -25.35
C THR A 235 -11.96 -10.32 -25.73
N ASP A 236 -11.55 -9.16 -25.28
CA ASP A 236 -12.16 -7.86 -25.58
C ASP A 236 -11.11 -6.75 -25.57
N ASP A 237 -11.44 -5.62 -26.22
CA ASP A 237 -10.62 -4.40 -26.19
C ASP A 237 -11.04 -3.51 -25.03
N ILE A 238 -10.07 -2.97 -24.28
CA ILE A 238 -10.33 -2.06 -23.17
C ILE A 238 -11.12 -0.80 -23.59
N GLU A 239 -11.01 -0.39 -24.86
CA GLU A 239 -11.78 0.75 -25.38
C GLU A 239 -13.29 0.47 -25.40
N ASN A 240 -13.69 -0.80 -25.46
CA ASN A 240 -15.08 -1.23 -25.38
C ASN A 240 -15.63 -1.29 -23.93
N TYR A 241 -14.82 -1.01 -22.93
CA TYR A 241 -15.26 -1.06 -21.53
C TYR A 241 -16.37 -0.04 -21.27
N TYR A 242 -17.46 -0.50 -20.69
CA TYR A 242 -18.55 0.31 -20.15
C TYR A 242 -19.09 -0.31 -18.85
N ILE A 243 -19.78 0.50 -18.07
CA ILE A 243 -20.44 0.07 -16.83
C ILE A 243 -21.91 -0.21 -17.14
N ASP A 244 -22.38 -1.39 -16.73
CA ASP A 244 -23.78 -1.81 -16.81
C ASP A 244 -24.22 -2.29 -15.41
N GLU A 245 -24.94 -1.44 -14.70
CA GLU A 245 -25.35 -1.66 -13.31
C GLU A 245 -26.82 -1.25 -13.09
N TYR A 246 -27.46 -1.91 -12.15
CA TYR A 246 -28.79 -1.53 -11.70
C TYR A 246 -28.70 -0.47 -10.60
N LEU A 247 -29.53 0.56 -10.73
CA LEU A 247 -29.76 1.54 -9.65
C LEU A 247 -30.84 1.02 -8.69
N PHE A 248 -30.59 1.08 -7.38
CA PHE A 248 -31.49 0.66 -6.31
C PHE A 248 -31.42 1.59 -5.11
#